data_385e17e315d294af9daebb27d8523ce7
#
_entry.id   385e17e315d294af9daebb27d8523ce7
#
_cell.length_a   1.000
_cell.length_b   1.000
_cell.length_c   1.000
_cell.angle_alpha   90.00
_cell.angle_beta   90.00
_cell.angle_gamma   90.00
#
_symmetry.space_group_name_H-M   'P 1'
#
loop_
_entity.id
_entity.type
_entity.pdbx_description
1 polymer ?
#
loop_
_entity_poly.entity_id
_entity_poly.type
_entity_poly.pdbx_seq_one_letter_code
_entity_poly.pdbx_strand_id
1 'polypeptide(L)'
;VRGAAPEEAHGAREWNEYTWRGDQAPGHPFVHGLQTSDMDFNDMRFCKLVIQIGKNLIENKMPESHWLNECMERGAKLVDIAPEYNSPATKSDYWISVRPGLSDLAVLLGVTKIMLDNDWYKPEFCRQFTDFPLLVRTDTLKRLQPQDMQDDYQPKDISGGPSYKIQ
;
A
#
# COMPACT_ATOMS: atom_id res chain seq x y z
N VAL A 1 -25.41 30.26 -2.84
CA VAL A 1 -25.43 29.85 -4.24
C VAL A 1 -23.97 29.64 -4.61
N ARG A 2 -23.49 28.38 -4.67
CA ARG A 2 -22.17 28.08 -5.24
C ARG A 2 -22.31 28.32 -6.74
N GLY A 3 -21.56 29.28 -7.28
CA GLY A 3 -21.40 29.40 -8.72
C GLY A 3 -20.84 28.10 -9.27
N ALA A 4 -21.33 27.68 -10.43
CA ALA A 4 -20.76 26.53 -11.14
C ALA A 4 -19.25 26.76 -11.32
N ALA A 5 -18.48 25.71 -11.12
CA ALA A 5 -17.04 25.79 -11.38
C ALA A 5 -16.78 26.09 -12.86
N PRO A 6 -15.70 26.81 -13.19
CA PRO A 6 -15.39 27.19 -14.57
C PRO A 6 -15.37 25.99 -15.53
N GLU A 7 -14.99 24.83 -15.05
CA GLU A 7 -14.96 23.59 -15.84
C GLU A 7 -16.34 23.12 -16.28
N GLU A 8 -17.36 23.32 -15.45
CA GLU A 8 -18.75 22.96 -15.80
C GLU A 8 -19.30 23.82 -16.95
N ALA A 9 -18.85 25.08 -17.03
CA ALA A 9 -19.22 25.98 -18.10
C ALA A 9 -18.69 25.52 -19.47
N HIS A 10 -17.64 24.72 -19.50
CA HIS A 10 -17.04 24.14 -20.70
C HIS A 10 -17.49 22.69 -20.96
N GLY A 11 -18.42 22.16 -20.20
CA GLY A 11 -18.89 20.79 -20.32
C GLY A 11 -17.94 19.75 -19.72
N ALA A 12 -16.91 20.18 -19.04
CA ALA A 12 -16.06 19.29 -18.25
C ALA A 12 -16.80 18.81 -16.99
N ARG A 13 -16.59 17.56 -16.63
CA ARG A 13 -17.11 17.02 -15.37
C ARG A 13 -16.03 17.12 -14.29
N GLU A 14 -16.38 17.72 -13.18
CA GLU A 14 -15.59 17.62 -11.99
C GLU A 14 -15.76 16.24 -11.36
N TRP A 15 -14.65 15.53 -11.21
CA TRP A 15 -14.61 14.28 -10.46
C TRP A 15 -14.21 14.57 -9.05
N ASN A 16 -15.10 14.35 -8.11
CA ASN A 16 -14.76 14.40 -6.70
C ASN A 16 -14.05 13.09 -6.32
N GLU A 17 -12.76 13.05 -6.57
CA GLU A 17 -11.91 11.89 -6.27
C GLU A 17 -11.20 11.98 -4.91
N TYR A 18 -11.68 12.83 -4.04
CA TYR A 18 -11.03 13.12 -2.77
C TYR A 18 -10.78 11.87 -1.92
N THR A 19 -11.65 10.88 -2.03
CA THR A 19 -11.56 9.61 -1.29
C THR A 19 -10.70 8.55 -1.98
N TRP A 20 -10.51 8.60 -3.27
CA TRP A 20 -9.82 7.55 -4.04
C TRP A 20 -8.36 7.87 -4.34
N ARG A 21 -8.05 9.12 -4.56
CA ARG A 21 -6.71 9.57 -4.97
C ARG A 21 -6.15 10.70 -4.11
N GLY A 22 -6.92 11.13 -3.12
CA GLY A 22 -6.47 12.15 -2.18
C GLY A 22 -5.58 11.57 -1.09
N ASP A 23 -5.72 12.10 0.11
CA ASP A 23 -4.92 11.70 1.27
C ASP A 23 -5.26 10.31 1.82
N GLN A 24 -6.31 9.68 1.28
CA GLN A 24 -6.84 8.41 1.76
C GLN A 24 -6.57 7.32 0.73
N ALA A 25 -5.48 6.60 0.91
CA ALA A 25 -5.11 5.51 0.03
C ALA A 25 -6.09 4.33 0.15
N PRO A 26 -6.77 3.91 -0.94
CA PRO A 26 -7.73 2.80 -0.87
C PRO A 26 -7.09 1.45 -0.56
N GLY A 27 -5.79 1.29 -0.78
CA GLY A 27 -5.06 0.07 -0.45
C GLY A 27 -5.08 -0.28 1.03
N HIS A 28 -5.05 0.72 1.93
CA HIS A 28 -5.13 0.50 3.37
C HIS A 28 -6.44 -0.17 3.81
N PRO A 29 -7.63 0.33 3.43
CA PRO A 29 -8.89 -0.33 3.74
C PRO A 29 -9.00 -1.75 3.20
N PHE A 30 -8.47 -2.02 2.02
CA PHE A 30 -8.49 -3.36 1.44
C PHE A 30 -7.63 -4.37 2.21
N VAL A 31 -6.53 -3.92 2.79
CA VAL A 31 -5.60 -4.79 3.51
C VAL A 31 -5.90 -4.81 5.01
N HIS A 32 -6.15 -3.66 5.61
CA HIS A 32 -6.29 -3.50 7.06
C HIS A 32 -7.74 -3.32 7.53
N GLY A 33 -8.69 -3.11 6.62
CA GLY A 33 -10.09 -2.84 6.95
C GLY A 33 -10.36 -1.41 7.45
N LEU A 34 -9.34 -0.60 7.63
CA LEU A 34 -9.43 0.77 8.13
C LEU A 34 -8.69 1.72 7.21
N GLN A 35 -9.26 2.90 7.05
CA GLN A 35 -8.63 4.00 6.33
C GLN A 35 -7.91 4.89 7.33
N THR A 36 -6.64 4.64 7.51
CA THR A 36 -5.81 5.36 8.49
C THR A 36 -4.39 5.53 7.99
N SER A 37 -3.69 6.48 8.56
CA SER A 37 -2.25 6.61 8.42
C SER A 37 -1.58 5.78 9.52
N ASP A 38 -0.61 4.97 9.13
CA ASP A 38 0.05 4.04 10.06
C ASP A 38 1.04 4.75 10.99
N MET A 39 1.52 5.94 10.61
CA MET A 39 2.49 6.71 11.38
C MET A 39 2.37 8.20 11.15
N ASP A 40 2.85 8.99 12.09
CA ASP A 40 3.09 10.41 11.89
C ASP A 40 4.38 10.60 11.07
N PHE A 41 4.39 11.56 10.15
CA PHE A 41 5.58 11.87 9.35
C PHE A 41 6.79 12.28 10.20
N ASN A 42 6.56 12.87 11.36
CA ASN A 42 7.65 13.24 12.25
C ASN A 42 8.44 12.02 12.76
N ASP A 43 7.85 10.83 12.77
CA ASP A 43 8.53 9.58 13.17
C ASP A 43 9.55 9.12 12.12
N MET A 44 9.47 9.65 10.91
CA MET A 44 10.45 9.37 9.84
C MET A 44 11.87 9.69 10.29
N ARG A 45 12.06 10.71 11.12
CA ARG A 45 13.38 11.10 11.68
C ARG A 45 14.09 9.96 12.42
N PHE A 46 13.36 8.93 12.87
CA PHE A 46 13.94 7.76 13.56
C PHE A 46 14.16 6.58 12.61
N CYS A 47 13.77 6.69 11.36
CA CYS A 47 13.96 5.63 10.37
C CYS A 47 15.43 5.45 10.01
N LYS A 48 15.81 4.23 9.68
CA LYS A 48 17.12 3.88 9.10
C LYS A 48 17.06 3.68 7.59
N LEU A 49 15.86 3.44 7.09
CA LEU A 49 15.56 3.24 5.67
C LEU A 49 14.23 3.88 5.35
N VAL A 50 14.20 4.68 4.31
CA VAL A 50 12.98 5.23 3.73
C VAL A 50 12.87 4.71 2.31
N ILE A 51 11.73 4.15 1.97
CA ILE A 51 11.41 3.70 0.61
C ILE A 51 10.24 4.52 0.11
N GLN A 52 10.45 5.29 -0.95
CA GLN A 52 9.40 5.99 -1.67
C GLN A 52 9.02 5.20 -2.91
N ILE A 53 7.73 4.99 -3.11
CA ILE A 53 7.20 4.28 -4.27
C ILE A 53 6.16 5.17 -4.94
N GLY A 54 6.48 5.68 -6.13
CA GLY A 54 5.63 6.59 -6.87
C GLY A 54 5.31 7.88 -6.12
N LYS A 55 6.14 8.27 -5.17
CA LYS A 55 5.94 9.41 -4.29
C LYS A 55 7.04 10.45 -4.50
N ASN A 56 6.63 11.70 -4.69
CA ASN A 56 7.54 12.83 -4.69
C ASN A 56 7.29 13.68 -3.42
N LEU A 57 7.88 13.26 -2.30
CA LEU A 57 7.63 13.87 -0.99
C LEU A 57 8.01 15.36 -0.97
N ILE A 58 9.10 15.71 -1.64
CA ILE A 58 9.62 17.09 -1.62
C ILE A 58 8.66 18.07 -2.28
N GLU A 59 7.99 17.67 -3.36
CA GLU A 59 7.07 18.53 -4.10
C GLU A 59 5.62 18.41 -3.63
N ASN A 60 5.19 17.19 -3.25
CA ASN A 60 3.79 16.95 -2.89
C ASN A 60 3.48 17.11 -1.40
N LYS A 61 4.49 17.03 -0.54
CA LYS A 61 4.36 17.14 0.91
C LYS A 61 5.51 17.99 1.47
N MET A 62 5.67 19.20 0.95
CA MET A 62 6.75 20.11 1.35
C MET A 62 6.90 20.30 2.86
N PRO A 63 5.80 20.47 3.64
CA PRO A 63 5.93 20.63 5.09
C PRO A 63 6.60 19.45 5.77
N GLU A 64 6.40 18.23 5.26
CA GLU A 64 6.96 17.01 5.84
C GLU A 64 8.35 16.66 5.31
N SER A 65 8.81 17.32 4.25
CA SER A 65 10.09 17.00 3.59
C SER A 65 11.31 17.22 4.48
N HIS A 66 11.23 18.10 5.48
CA HIS A 66 12.32 18.31 6.42
C HIS A 66 12.62 17.07 7.27
N TRP A 67 11.60 16.24 7.59
CA TRP A 67 11.80 14.97 8.31
C TRP A 67 12.62 13.97 7.50
N LEU A 68 12.43 13.96 6.18
CA LEU A 68 13.26 13.18 5.27
C LEU A 68 14.74 13.64 5.33
N ASN A 69 14.96 14.93 5.25
CA ASN A 69 16.31 15.48 5.33
C ASN A 69 16.97 15.14 6.69
N GLU A 70 16.25 15.33 7.79
CA GLU A 70 16.77 15.00 9.12
C GLU A 70 17.14 13.53 9.27
N CYS A 71 16.34 12.61 8.76
CA CYS A 71 16.67 11.18 8.85
C CYS A 71 17.90 10.83 7.99
N MET A 72 18.03 11.44 6.81
CA MET A 72 19.19 11.22 5.95
C MET A 72 20.48 11.80 6.56
N GLU A 73 20.41 12.97 7.19
CA GLU A 73 21.54 13.57 7.95
C GLU A 73 22.00 12.66 9.09
N ARG A 74 21.10 11.87 9.65
CA ARG A 74 21.42 10.84 10.67
C ARG A 74 21.92 9.52 10.09
N GLY A 75 22.08 9.44 8.77
CA GLY A 75 22.59 8.26 8.06
C GLY A 75 21.54 7.26 7.58
N ALA A 76 20.27 7.65 7.58
CA ALA A 76 19.24 6.83 6.95
C ALA A 76 19.46 6.72 5.43
N LYS A 77 19.13 5.56 4.88
CA LYS A 77 19.16 5.30 3.45
C LYS A 77 17.83 5.66 2.81
N LEU A 78 17.89 6.25 1.62
CA LEU A 78 16.72 6.55 0.79
C LEU A 78 16.75 5.71 -0.48
N VAL A 79 15.68 4.98 -0.70
CA VAL A 79 15.40 4.28 -1.96
C VAL A 79 14.20 4.96 -2.60
N ASP A 80 14.38 5.45 -3.81
CA ASP A 80 13.30 6.06 -4.59
C ASP A 80 12.95 5.18 -5.79
N ILE A 81 11.71 4.72 -5.82
CA ILE A 81 11.17 3.85 -6.89
C ILE A 81 10.16 4.68 -7.66
N ALA A 82 10.58 5.19 -8.79
CA ALA A 82 9.78 6.10 -9.60
C ALA A 82 10.12 5.98 -11.08
N PRO A 83 9.15 6.24 -11.98
CA PRO A 83 9.40 6.21 -13.41
C PRO A 83 10.28 7.36 -13.90
N GLU A 84 10.30 8.46 -13.16
CA GLU A 84 11.07 9.66 -13.48
C GLU A 84 12.12 9.96 -12.41
N TYR A 85 13.17 10.66 -12.80
CA TYR A 85 14.20 11.13 -11.89
C TYR A 85 13.72 12.42 -11.21
N ASN A 86 12.98 12.26 -10.12
CA ASN A 86 12.33 13.33 -9.37
C ASN A 86 13.24 13.99 -8.33
N SER A 87 12.73 15.00 -7.60
CA SER A 87 13.51 15.71 -6.58
C SER A 87 14.08 14.79 -5.49
N PRO A 88 13.34 13.86 -4.89
CA PRO A 88 13.90 12.87 -3.96
C PRO A 88 14.98 11.98 -4.58
N ALA A 89 14.87 11.59 -5.84
CA ALA A 89 15.86 10.77 -6.53
C ALA A 89 17.25 11.40 -6.55
N THR A 90 17.33 12.73 -6.59
CA THR A 90 18.62 13.44 -6.58
C THR A 90 19.43 13.23 -5.30
N LYS A 91 18.78 12.83 -4.24
CA LYS A 91 19.36 12.60 -2.90
C LYS A 91 19.30 11.14 -2.48
N SER A 92 18.68 10.28 -3.27
CA SER A 92 18.53 8.87 -2.92
C SER A 92 19.84 8.10 -3.04
N ASP A 93 20.04 7.13 -2.16
CA ASP A 93 21.13 6.16 -2.28
C ASP A 93 20.89 5.22 -3.47
N TYR A 94 19.64 4.92 -3.74
CA TYR A 94 19.22 4.10 -4.89
C TYR A 94 17.97 4.70 -5.52
N TRP A 95 18.06 4.98 -6.80
CA TRP A 95 16.91 5.26 -7.64
C TRP A 95 16.65 4.06 -8.55
N ILE A 96 15.45 3.53 -8.44
CA ILE A 96 15.01 2.39 -9.23
C ILE A 96 13.97 2.91 -10.22
N SER A 97 14.39 3.06 -11.47
CA SER A 97 13.49 3.44 -12.54
C SER A 97 12.54 2.30 -12.88
N VAL A 98 11.26 2.56 -12.74
CA VAL A 98 10.20 1.61 -13.06
C VAL A 98 9.42 2.08 -14.28
N ARG A 99 8.92 1.14 -15.08
CA ARG A 99 8.06 1.48 -16.20
C ARG A 99 6.70 1.93 -15.66
N PRO A 100 6.13 3.08 -16.13
CA PRO A 100 4.79 3.50 -15.72
C PRO A 100 3.75 2.41 -15.96
N GLY A 101 2.87 2.23 -14.99
CA GLY A 101 1.80 1.24 -15.03
C GLY A 101 2.00 0.13 -14.01
N LEU A 102 2.05 -1.13 -14.42
CA LEU A 102 2.03 -2.29 -13.54
C LEU A 102 3.38 -2.68 -12.90
N SER A 103 4.43 -1.90 -13.08
CA SER A 103 5.78 -2.26 -12.65
C SER A 103 5.97 -2.25 -11.14
N ASP A 104 5.22 -1.44 -10.41
CA ASP A 104 5.28 -1.39 -8.94
C ASP A 104 4.95 -2.75 -8.33
N LEU A 105 3.92 -3.41 -8.86
CA LEU A 105 3.55 -4.75 -8.45
C LEU A 105 4.69 -5.75 -8.69
N ALA A 106 5.38 -5.66 -9.84
CA ALA A 106 6.49 -6.55 -10.15
C ALA A 106 7.67 -6.36 -9.19
N VAL A 107 7.99 -5.10 -8.82
CA VAL A 107 9.02 -4.79 -7.82
C VAL A 107 8.65 -5.38 -6.47
N LEU A 108 7.42 -5.15 -6.01
CA LEU A 108 6.96 -5.65 -4.71
C LEU A 108 6.91 -7.18 -4.66
N LEU A 109 6.49 -7.84 -5.72
CA LEU A 109 6.54 -9.30 -5.83
C LEU A 109 7.99 -9.82 -5.82
N GLY A 110 8.91 -9.12 -6.47
CA GLY A 110 10.34 -9.44 -6.45
C GLY A 110 10.92 -9.36 -5.03
N VAL A 111 10.59 -8.29 -4.30
CA VAL A 111 10.99 -8.14 -2.89
C VAL A 111 10.39 -9.26 -2.03
N THR A 112 9.10 -9.54 -2.21
CA THR A 112 8.41 -10.62 -1.47
C THR A 112 9.07 -11.97 -1.75
N LYS A 113 9.39 -12.27 -3.00
CA LYS A 113 10.10 -13.52 -3.35
C LYS A 113 11.43 -13.65 -2.62
N ILE A 114 12.25 -12.60 -2.62
CA ILE A 114 13.54 -12.61 -1.92
C ILE A 114 13.35 -12.83 -0.42
N MET A 115 12.35 -12.19 0.18
CA MET A 115 12.03 -12.38 1.60
C MET A 115 11.63 -13.81 1.91
N LEU A 116 10.84 -14.44 1.03
CA LEU A 116 10.42 -15.84 1.18
C LEU A 116 11.58 -16.82 0.98
N ASP A 117 12.40 -16.62 -0.05
CA ASP A 117 13.55 -17.49 -0.35
C ASP A 117 14.62 -17.47 0.76
N ASN A 118 14.66 -16.41 1.56
CA ASN A 118 15.62 -16.25 2.67
C ASN A 118 14.98 -16.37 4.07
N ASP A 119 13.71 -16.73 4.16
CA ASP A 119 12.96 -16.81 5.43
C ASP A 119 12.99 -15.51 6.26
N TRP A 120 13.01 -14.34 5.60
CA TRP A 120 13.05 -13.03 6.23
C TRP A 120 11.67 -12.52 6.66
N TYR A 121 10.87 -13.38 7.20
CA TYR A 121 9.54 -13.05 7.72
C TYR A 121 9.32 -13.70 9.09
N LYS A 122 8.32 -13.22 9.81
CA LYS A 122 7.94 -13.78 11.12
C LYS A 122 6.78 -14.77 10.94
N PRO A 123 7.03 -16.10 10.99
CA PRO A 123 6.00 -17.10 10.74
C PRO A 123 4.77 -16.96 11.64
N GLU A 124 5.00 -16.66 12.93
CA GLU A 124 3.90 -16.49 13.89
C GLU A 124 3.01 -15.30 13.55
N PHE A 125 3.62 -14.17 13.16
CA PHE A 125 2.87 -13.01 12.70
C PHE A 125 2.06 -13.33 11.44
N CYS A 126 2.71 -13.95 10.45
CA CYS A 126 2.04 -14.33 9.20
C CYS A 126 0.85 -15.27 9.45
N ARG A 127 1.02 -16.23 10.37
CA ARG A 127 -0.02 -17.20 10.71
C ARG A 127 -1.21 -16.56 11.43
N GLN A 128 -0.96 -15.58 12.27
CA GLN A 128 -1.98 -14.96 13.11
C GLN A 128 -2.70 -13.79 12.45
N PHE A 129 -1.99 -12.99 11.65
CA PHE A 129 -2.48 -11.69 11.19
C PHE A 129 -2.61 -11.56 9.68
N THR A 130 -2.24 -12.58 8.91
CA THR A 130 -2.31 -12.51 7.45
C THR A 130 -3.00 -13.73 6.86
N ASP A 131 -3.34 -13.65 5.60
CA ASP A 131 -3.88 -14.75 4.82
C ASP A 131 -2.79 -15.63 4.16
N PHE A 132 -1.53 -15.31 4.37
CA PHE A 132 -0.39 -15.99 3.79
C PHE A 132 -0.38 -17.52 3.98
N PRO A 133 -0.75 -18.08 5.16
CA PRO A 133 -0.77 -19.52 5.35
C PRO A 133 -2.00 -20.22 4.77
N LEU A 134 -2.95 -19.51 4.19
CA LEU A 134 -4.17 -20.12 3.64
C LEU A 134 -3.87 -20.85 2.35
N LEU A 135 -4.41 -22.04 2.23
CA LEU A 135 -4.26 -22.88 1.05
C LEU A 135 -5.03 -22.30 -0.15
N VAL A 136 -4.42 -22.39 -1.31
CA VAL A 136 -5.00 -21.97 -2.58
C VAL A 136 -5.19 -23.20 -3.47
N ARG A 137 -6.35 -23.34 -4.06
CA ARG A 137 -6.65 -24.38 -5.05
C ARG A 137 -5.87 -24.12 -6.33
N THR A 138 -5.19 -25.12 -6.84
CA THR A 138 -4.38 -25.01 -8.06
C THR A 138 -5.20 -24.95 -9.35
N ASP A 139 -6.42 -25.47 -9.32
CA ASP A 139 -7.35 -25.50 -10.46
C ASP A 139 -8.07 -24.18 -10.69
N THR A 140 -8.47 -23.50 -9.62
CA THR A 140 -9.26 -22.27 -9.69
C THR A 140 -8.49 -21.01 -9.27
N LEU A 141 -7.31 -21.17 -8.66
CA LEU A 141 -6.51 -20.12 -8.03
C LEU A 141 -7.27 -19.35 -6.94
N LYS A 142 -8.30 -19.97 -6.37
CA LYS A 142 -9.08 -19.42 -5.26
C LYS A 142 -8.62 -20.03 -3.94
N ARG A 143 -8.84 -19.30 -2.85
CA ARG A 143 -8.61 -19.85 -1.50
C ARG A 143 -9.45 -21.10 -1.30
N LEU A 144 -8.81 -22.12 -0.73
CA LEU A 144 -9.51 -23.35 -0.32
C LEU A 144 -10.52 -23.02 0.79
N GLN A 145 -11.76 -23.35 0.58
CA GLN A 145 -12.84 -23.17 1.55
C GLN A 145 -13.21 -24.51 2.19
N PRO A 146 -13.73 -24.52 3.41
CA PRO A 146 -14.18 -25.76 4.04
C PRO A 146 -15.22 -26.53 3.20
N GLN A 147 -16.05 -25.81 2.44
CA GLN A 147 -17.03 -26.40 1.52
C GLN A 147 -16.38 -27.15 0.35
N ASP A 148 -15.14 -26.80 -0.01
CA ASP A 148 -14.40 -27.52 -1.04
C ASP A 148 -13.92 -28.91 -0.59
N MET A 149 -13.92 -29.14 0.74
CA MET A 149 -13.49 -30.39 1.37
C MET A 149 -14.63 -31.21 1.95
N GLN A 150 -15.72 -30.57 2.31
CA GLN A 150 -16.92 -31.19 2.92
C GLN A 150 -18.18 -30.61 2.29
N ASP A 151 -18.90 -31.40 1.52
CA ASP A 151 -20.12 -30.97 0.81
C ASP A 151 -21.24 -30.49 1.75
N ASP A 152 -21.29 -31.01 2.96
CA ASP A 152 -22.30 -30.67 3.98
C ASP A 152 -21.83 -29.63 4.99
N TYR A 153 -20.71 -28.92 4.75
CA TYR A 153 -20.20 -27.94 5.69
C TYR A 153 -21.14 -26.75 5.80
N GLN A 154 -21.64 -26.51 7.01
CA GLN A 154 -22.40 -25.31 7.36
C GLN A 154 -21.49 -24.39 8.18
N PRO A 155 -21.24 -23.15 7.74
CA PRO A 155 -20.46 -22.20 8.53
C PRO A 155 -21.17 -21.95 9.87
N LYS A 156 -20.44 -22.05 10.96
CA LYS A 156 -20.95 -21.70 12.28
C LYS A 156 -21.38 -20.25 12.28
N ASP A 157 -22.64 -20.01 12.59
CA ASP A 157 -23.14 -18.65 12.78
C ASP A 157 -22.41 -18.04 13.99
N ILE A 158 -21.52 -17.09 13.77
CA ILE A 158 -20.86 -16.33 14.83
C ILE A 158 -21.83 -15.24 15.22
N SER A 159 -22.84 -15.61 16.01
CA SER A 159 -23.80 -14.69 16.57
C SER A 159 -23.08 -13.70 17.49
N GLY A 160 -22.97 -12.44 17.06
CA GLY A 160 -22.42 -11.35 17.84
C GLY A 160 -21.23 -10.60 17.25
N GLY A 161 -20.68 -11.04 16.15
CA GLY A 161 -19.68 -10.27 15.39
C GLY A 161 -20.28 -9.58 14.15
N PRO A 162 -19.67 -8.53 13.62
CA PRO A 162 -20.08 -7.99 12.34
C PRO A 162 -20.02 -9.10 11.30
N SER A 163 -21.18 -9.45 10.73
CA SER A 163 -21.25 -10.44 9.64
C SER A 163 -20.64 -9.84 8.39
N TYR A 164 -19.37 -10.08 8.16
CA TYR A 164 -18.78 -9.83 6.86
C TYR A 164 -19.30 -10.87 5.88
N LYS A 165 -20.38 -10.56 5.19
CA LYS A 165 -20.74 -11.28 3.97
C LYS A 165 -19.70 -10.92 2.93
N ILE A 166 -18.72 -11.77 2.77
CA ILE A 166 -17.83 -11.71 1.62
C ILE A 166 -18.67 -12.16 0.42
N GLN A 167 -19.04 -11.21 -0.43
CA GLN A 167 -19.64 -11.49 -1.73
C GLN A 167 -18.56 -11.92 -2.72
#